data_945dbbf0f6670d683f43e3c2cd1e7479
#
_entry.id   945dbbf0f6670d683f43e3c2cd1e7479
#
_cell.length_a   1.000
_cell.length_b   1.000
_cell.length_c   1.000
_cell.angle_alpha   90.00
_cell.angle_beta   90.00
_cell.angle_gamma   90.00
#
_symmetry.space_group_name_H-M   'P 1'
#
loop_
_entity.id
_entity.type
_entity.pdbx_description
1 polymer ?
#
loop_
_entity_poly.entity_id
_entity_poly.type
_entity_poly.pdbx_seq_one_letter_code
_entity_poly.pdbx_strand_id
1 'polypeptide(L)'
;EEIKDEFLPRIAKGDTCSMDLTEPDAGSDLQAVQLKATYNEKDGLWYLTGVKRFITNGDAHIKLVLARSEEGTNDGRGLSYFVVDNKHDSRILVRRIENKLGIKGSPTCELVFNNVPAKLVGSRRLGLIKYVMSLMNGARLGIGAQSVGLSSAAYNEALAYARDRRQFGKAIIEFPAVFEML
;
A
#
# COMPACT_ATOMS: atom_id res chain seq x y z
N GLU A 1 -20.83 8.76 5.72
CA GLU A 1 -21.05 8.46 7.14
C GLU A 1 -21.19 6.94 7.33
N GLU A 2 -22.15 6.30 6.69
CA GLU A 2 -22.42 4.85 6.81
C GLU A 2 -21.17 3.95 6.70
N ILE A 3 -20.30 4.17 5.71
CA ILE A 3 -19.03 3.42 5.56
C ILE A 3 -18.11 3.60 6.78
N LYS A 4 -18.03 4.81 7.34
CA LYS A 4 -17.21 5.07 8.52
C LYS A 4 -17.75 4.34 9.74
N ASP A 5 -19.05 4.40 9.94
CA ASP A 5 -19.73 3.78 11.08
C ASP A 5 -19.61 2.25 11.03
N GLU A 6 -19.53 1.66 9.84
CA GLU A 6 -19.35 0.21 9.65
C GLU A 6 -17.88 -0.23 9.84
N PHE A 7 -16.93 0.44 9.22
CA PHE A 7 -15.56 -0.05 9.14
C PHE A 7 -14.61 0.49 10.22
N LEU A 8 -14.76 1.75 10.67
CA LEU A 8 -13.83 2.32 11.66
C LEU A 8 -13.86 1.60 13.02
N PRO A 9 -15.02 1.19 13.58
CA PRO A 9 -15.03 0.42 14.82
C PRO A 9 -14.36 -0.96 14.68
N ARG A 10 -14.39 -1.57 13.51
CA ARG A 10 -13.74 -2.85 13.24
C ARG A 10 -12.23 -2.70 13.20
N ILE A 11 -11.74 -1.63 12.55
CA ILE A 11 -10.31 -1.29 12.53
C ILE A 11 -9.81 -1.02 13.96
N ALA A 12 -10.56 -0.27 14.75
CA ALA A 12 -10.23 -0.01 16.15
C ALA A 12 -10.18 -1.27 17.03
N LYS A 13 -10.89 -2.34 16.62
CA LYS A 13 -10.89 -3.65 17.29
C LYS A 13 -9.83 -4.62 16.73
N GLY A 14 -9.03 -4.22 15.74
CA GLY A 14 -7.91 -4.98 15.23
C GLY A 14 -8.11 -5.60 13.83
N ASP A 15 -9.19 -5.28 13.11
CA ASP A 15 -9.29 -5.65 11.69
C ASP A 15 -8.19 -4.93 10.91
N THR A 16 -7.44 -5.67 10.12
CA THR A 16 -6.33 -5.15 9.31
C THR A 16 -6.83 -4.54 8.01
N CYS A 17 -6.06 -3.59 7.48
CA CYS A 17 -6.38 -2.90 6.25
C CYS A 17 -5.27 -3.05 5.20
N SER A 18 -5.67 -3.04 3.92
CA SER A 18 -4.76 -2.89 2.80
C SER A 18 -5.20 -1.74 1.88
N MET A 19 -4.22 -1.23 1.12
CA MET A 19 -4.43 -0.18 0.12
C MET A 19 -4.08 -0.75 -1.25
N ASP A 20 -5.11 -1.15 -1.99
CA ASP A 20 -4.99 -1.94 -3.20
C ASP A 20 -5.00 -1.02 -4.43
N LEU A 21 -3.85 -0.44 -4.78
CA LEU A 21 -3.71 0.53 -5.88
C LEU A 21 -3.02 -0.09 -7.09
N THR A 22 -1.83 -0.62 -6.91
CA THR A 22 -0.89 -1.05 -7.95
C THR A 22 -1.40 -2.28 -8.72
N GLU A 23 -1.16 -2.28 -10.03
CA GLU A 23 -1.36 -3.40 -10.93
C GLU A 23 -0.03 -3.77 -11.63
N PRO A 24 0.06 -4.92 -12.34
CA PRO A 24 1.29 -5.29 -13.04
C PRO A 24 1.87 -4.19 -13.92
N ASP A 25 1.02 -3.46 -14.64
CA ASP A 25 1.39 -2.43 -15.60
C ASP A 25 1.04 -1.00 -15.15
N ALA A 26 0.58 -0.81 -13.91
CA ALA A 26 0.17 0.48 -13.36
C ALA A 26 0.64 0.63 -11.90
N GLY A 27 1.80 1.24 -11.70
CA GLY A 27 2.38 1.54 -10.39
C GLY A 27 2.60 3.03 -10.21
N SER A 28 3.68 3.58 -10.77
CA SER A 28 3.93 5.03 -10.75
C SER A 28 2.85 5.80 -11.50
N ASP A 29 2.39 5.28 -12.63
CA ASP A 29 1.25 5.80 -13.37
C ASP A 29 -0.05 5.07 -12.97
N LEU A 30 -0.67 5.51 -11.90
CA LEU A 30 -1.96 4.98 -11.46
C LEU A 30 -3.14 5.35 -12.36
N GLN A 31 -2.98 6.27 -13.32
CA GLN A 31 -4.03 6.55 -14.29
C GLN A 31 -4.29 5.35 -15.20
N ALA A 32 -3.28 4.51 -15.41
CA ALA A 32 -3.35 3.29 -16.22
C ALA A 32 -4.06 2.10 -15.54
N VAL A 33 -4.54 2.23 -14.31
CA VAL A 33 -5.28 1.18 -13.59
C VAL A 33 -6.46 0.67 -14.40
N GLN A 34 -6.57 -0.66 -14.56
CA GLN A 34 -7.55 -1.35 -15.38
C GLN A 34 -8.55 -2.20 -14.60
N LEU A 35 -8.32 -2.50 -13.32
CA LEU A 35 -9.28 -3.24 -12.50
C LEU A 35 -10.65 -2.58 -12.62
N LYS A 36 -11.64 -3.33 -13.07
CA LYS A 36 -12.98 -2.85 -13.41
C LYS A 36 -13.87 -2.78 -12.18
N ALA A 37 -14.67 -1.73 -12.09
CA ALA A 37 -15.79 -1.61 -11.17
C ALA A 37 -17.08 -1.46 -11.97
N THR A 38 -18.01 -2.39 -11.83
CA THR A 38 -19.31 -2.39 -12.50
C THR A 38 -20.42 -2.20 -11.48
N TYR A 39 -21.30 -1.26 -11.68
CA TYR A 39 -22.44 -1.03 -10.80
C TYR A 39 -23.61 -1.96 -11.15
N ASN A 40 -24.18 -2.58 -10.14
CA ASN A 40 -25.38 -3.39 -10.26
C ASN A 40 -26.58 -2.67 -9.61
N GLU A 41 -27.52 -2.24 -10.43
CA GLU A 41 -28.70 -1.50 -9.98
C GLU A 41 -29.65 -2.33 -9.10
N LYS A 42 -29.62 -3.67 -9.21
CA LYS A 42 -30.55 -4.54 -8.49
C LYS A 42 -30.26 -4.61 -6.98
N ASP A 43 -28.99 -4.57 -6.61
CA ASP A 43 -28.55 -4.66 -5.21
C ASP A 43 -27.88 -3.37 -4.71
N GLY A 44 -27.65 -2.39 -5.60
CA GLY A 44 -27.05 -1.11 -5.25
C GLY A 44 -25.56 -1.19 -4.94
N LEU A 45 -24.88 -2.27 -5.35
CA LEU A 45 -23.46 -2.50 -5.07
C LEU A 45 -22.61 -2.35 -6.35
N TRP A 46 -21.36 -2.09 -6.12
CA TRP A 46 -20.31 -2.19 -7.15
C TRP A 46 -19.67 -3.57 -7.11
N TYR A 47 -19.22 -4.06 -8.24
CA TYR A 47 -18.52 -5.34 -8.37
C TYR A 47 -17.17 -5.15 -9.02
N LEU A 48 -16.12 -5.60 -8.33
CA LEU A 48 -14.73 -5.45 -8.74
C LEU A 48 -14.22 -6.71 -9.41
N THR A 49 -13.58 -6.55 -10.58
CA THR A 49 -12.98 -7.65 -11.34
C THR A 49 -11.63 -7.23 -11.92
N GLY A 50 -10.59 -8.01 -11.67
CA GLY A 50 -9.24 -7.77 -12.18
C GLY A 50 -8.14 -8.22 -11.22
N VAL A 51 -6.93 -7.68 -11.40
CA VAL A 51 -5.74 -8.08 -10.65
C VAL A 51 -5.10 -6.85 -10.00
N LYS A 52 -4.72 -7.00 -8.73
CA LYS A 52 -3.83 -6.05 -8.03
C LYS A 52 -2.53 -6.76 -7.69
N ARG A 53 -1.40 -6.04 -7.74
CA ARG A 53 -0.09 -6.63 -7.47
C ARG A 53 0.74 -5.74 -6.55
N PHE A 54 1.68 -6.37 -5.83
CA PHE A 54 2.52 -5.71 -4.84
C PHE A 54 1.74 -5.04 -3.70
N ILE A 55 0.63 -5.66 -3.29
CA ILE A 55 -0.23 -5.12 -2.24
C ILE A 55 0.30 -5.51 -0.88
N THR A 56 0.81 -4.53 -0.15
CA THR A 56 1.27 -4.70 1.22
C THR A 56 0.09 -5.06 2.13
N ASN A 57 0.28 -6.08 2.97
CA ASN A 57 -0.77 -6.63 3.82
C ASN A 57 -2.00 -7.09 3.00
N GLY A 58 -1.73 -7.71 1.85
CA GLY A 58 -2.76 -8.02 0.86
C GLY A 58 -3.77 -9.09 1.28
N ASP A 59 -3.57 -9.78 2.39
CA ASP A 59 -4.54 -10.69 3.03
C ASP A 59 -5.47 -9.99 4.04
N ALA A 60 -5.39 -8.66 4.15
CA ALA A 60 -6.16 -7.87 5.11
C ALA A 60 -7.68 -8.06 5.02
N HIS A 61 -8.36 -7.84 6.16
CA HIS A 61 -9.81 -7.97 6.30
C HIS A 61 -10.57 -6.88 5.53
N ILE A 62 -10.04 -5.66 5.49
CA ILE A 62 -10.65 -4.50 4.84
C ILE A 62 -9.70 -4.01 3.74
N LYS A 63 -10.23 -3.87 2.53
CA LYS A 63 -9.45 -3.42 1.38
C LYS A 63 -9.97 -2.11 0.84
N LEU A 64 -9.07 -1.17 0.62
CA LEU A 64 -9.35 0.09 -0.04
C LEU A 64 -8.81 0.03 -1.47
N VAL A 65 -9.70 -0.12 -2.44
CA VAL A 65 -9.36 -0.48 -3.82
C VAL A 65 -9.58 0.67 -4.78
N LEU A 66 -8.57 1.03 -5.57
CA LEU A 66 -8.69 1.94 -6.70
C LEU A 66 -9.11 1.13 -7.94
N ALA A 67 -10.22 1.52 -8.56
CA ALA A 67 -10.77 0.81 -9.71
C ALA A 67 -11.37 1.75 -10.76
N ARG A 68 -11.41 1.29 -12.01
CA ARG A 68 -12.04 2.02 -13.13
C ARG A 68 -13.53 1.80 -13.12
N SER A 69 -14.26 2.87 -12.82
CA SER A 69 -15.73 2.90 -12.76
C SER A 69 -16.37 3.53 -14.00
N GLU A 70 -15.56 4.16 -14.87
CA GLU A 70 -16.04 4.82 -16.09
C GLU A 70 -15.51 4.08 -17.32
N GLU A 71 -16.41 3.49 -18.09
CA GLU A 71 -16.04 2.85 -19.37
C GLU A 71 -15.52 3.88 -20.39
N GLY A 72 -14.59 3.45 -21.24
CA GLY A 72 -14.01 4.29 -22.29
C GLY A 72 -13.07 5.39 -21.81
N THR A 73 -12.70 5.41 -20.52
CA THR A 73 -11.73 6.37 -19.97
C THR A 73 -10.35 5.72 -19.76
N ASN A 74 -9.29 6.51 -20.00
CA ASN A 74 -7.90 6.07 -19.83
C ASN A 74 -7.10 7.00 -18.88
N ASP A 75 -7.78 7.92 -18.19
CA ASP A 75 -7.17 8.88 -17.27
C ASP A 75 -7.68 8.72 -15.83
N GLY A 76 -7.15 9.52 -14.91
CA GLY A 76 -7.51 9.48 -13.49
C GLY A 76 -8.96 9.84 -13.18
N ARG A 77 -9.67 10.51 -14.12
CA ARG A 77 -11.09 10.85 -13.99
C ARG A 77 -12.01 9.65 -14.19
N GLY A 78 -11.50 8.56 -14.74
CA GLY A 78 -12.23 7.30 -14.84
C GLY A 78 -12.15 6.44 -13.57
N LEU A 79 -11.40 6.85 -12.55
CA LEU A 79 -11.09 6.06 -11.37
C LEU A 79 -11.89 6.50 -10.15
N SER A 80 -12.47 5.52 -9.46
CA SER A 80 -13.18 5.67 -8.19
C SER A 80 -12.52 4.81 -7.11
N TYR A 81 -12.82 5.12 -5.85
CA TYR A 81 -12.24 4.44 -4.70
C TYR A 81 -13.31 3.63 -3.98
N PHE A 82 -12.99 2.40 -3.63
CA PHE A 82 -13.94 1.44 -3.08
C PHE A 82 -13.43 0.82 -1.79
N VAL A 83 -14.36 0.48 -0.90
CA VAL A 83 -14.08 -0.37 0.25
C VAL A 83 -14.68 -1.75 0.02
N VAL A 84 -13.90 -2.78 0.35
CA VAL A 84 -14.27 -4.19 0.27
C VAL A 84 -14.11 -4.83 1.64
N ASP A 85 -15.12 -5.58 2.08
CA ASP A 85 -15.01 -6.48 3.22
C ASP A 85 -14.52 -7.86 2.74
N ASN A 86 -13.29 -8.21 3.10
CA ASN A 86 -12.66 -9.47 2.71
C ASN A 86 -12.72 -10.54 3.81
N LYS A 87 -13.34 -10.26 4.96
CA LYS A 87 -13.25 -11.14 6.14
C LYS A 87 -13.75 -12.57 5.90
N HIS A 88 -14.69 -12.74 4.97
CA HIS A 88 -15.29 -14.04 4.64
C HIS A 88 -15.56 -14.21 3.14
N ASP A 89 -14.89 -13.43 2.29
CA ASP A 89 -15.14 -13.45 0.85
C ASP A 89 -14.09 -14.28 0.10
N SER A 90 -14.49 -15.44 -0.39
CA SER A 90 -13.64 -16.33 -1.19
C SER A 90 -13.42 -15.85 -2.64
N ARG A 91 -14.01 -14.72 -3.06
CA ARG A 91 -13.87 -14.16 -4.40
C ARG A 91 -12.60 -13.34 -4.60
N ILE A 92 -11.88 -13.05 -3.49
CA ILE A 92 -10.53 -12.49 -3.58
C ILE A 92 -9.54 -13.62 -3.35
N LEU A 93 -8.79 -13.94 -4.37
CA LEU A 93 -7.74 -14.96 -4.31
C LEU A 93 -6.38 -14.30 -4.11
N VAL A 94 -5.68 -14.66 -3.04
CA VAL A 94 -4.24 -14.40 -2.91
C VAL A 94 -3.52 -15.39 -3.82
N ARG A 95 -3.18 -14.95 -5.03
CA ARG A 95 -2.53 -15.81 -6.04
C ARG A 95 -1.06 -16.03 -5.73
N ARG A 96 -0.41 -15.04 -5.12
CA ARG A 96 1.02 -15.08 -4.80
C ARG A 96 1.35 -14.15 -3.65
N ILE A 97 2.31 -14.57 -2.81
CA ILE A 97 3.02 -13.71 -1.84
C ILE A 97 4.43 -13.49 -2.39
N GLU A 98 4.86 -12.24 -2.48
CA GLU A 98 6.16 -11.87 -3.06
C GLU A 98 7.32 -12.23 -2.12
N ASN A 99 8.39 -12.77 -2.67
CA ASN A 99 9.64 -12.96 -1.95
C ASN A 99 10.42 -11.64 -1.92
N LYS A 100 10.52 -11.03 -0.72
CA LYS A 100 11.11 -9.70 -0.54
C LYS A 100 12.47 -9.76 0.13
N LEU A 101 13.31 -8.72 -0.08
CA LEU A 101 14.60 -8.57 0.58
C LEU A 101 14.44 -8.20 2.08
N GLY A 102 13.35 -7.50 2.44
CA GLY A 102 13.04 -7.11 3.81
C GLY A 102 11.54 -7.00 4.06
N ILE A 103 11.13 -6.64 5.28
CA ILE A 103 9.74 -6.51 5.74
C ILE A 103 8.95 -7.80 5.44
N LYS A 104 9.57 -8.96 5.70
CA LYS A 104 9.01 -10.27 5.34
C LYS A 104 7.82 -10.68 6.21
N GLY A 105 7.66 -10.07 7.38
CA GLY A 105 6.53 -10.31 8.28
C GLY A 105 5.20 -9.71 7.79
N SER A 106 5.23 -8.80 6.81
CA SER A 106 4.02 -8.28 6.15
C SER A 106 3.89 -8.90 4.76
N PRO A 107 2.81 -9.64 4.43
CA PRO A 107 2.66 -10.27 3.14
C PRO A 107 2.38 -9.23 2.06
N THR A 108 3.22 -9.20 1.03
CA THR A 108 3.00 -8.41 -0.17
C THR A 108 2.43 -9.31 -1.24
N CYS A 109 1.16 -9.10 -1.59
CA CYS A 109 0.37 -10.06 -2.35
C CYS A 109 0.10 -9.61 -3.78
N GLU A 110 -0.12 -10.61 -4.63
CA GLU A 110 -0.86 -10.49 -5.87
C GLU A 110 -2.28 -11.01 -5.63
N LEU A 111 -3.27 -10.16 -5.90
CA LEU A 111 -4.68 -10.41 -5.61
C LEU A 111 -5.48 -10.50 -6.90
N VAL A 112 -6.34 -11.51 -7.00
CA VAL A 112 -7.32 -11.65 -8.09
C VAL A 112 -8.71 -11.39 -7.54
N PHE A 113 -9.39 -10.40 -8.10
CA PHE A 113 -10.76 -10.03 -7.76
C PHE A 113 -11.71 -10.68 -8.77
N ASN A 114 -12.62 -11.52 -8.29
CA ASN A 114 -13.60 -12.23 -9.12
C ASN A 114 -15.01 -11.76 -8.79
N ASN A 115 -15.44 -10.66 -9.40
CA ASN A 115 -16.77 -10.08 -9.19
C ASN A 115 -17.07 -9.82 -7.69
N VAL A 116 -16.17 -9.11 -7.02
CA VAL A 116 -16.19 -8.86 -5.58
C VAL A 116 -17.09 -7.67 -5.26
N PRO A 117 -18.08 -7.79 -4.36
CA PRO A 117 -18.93 -6.66 -3.97
C PRO A 117 -18.11 -5.61 -3.21
N ALA A 118 -18.40 -4.36 -3.50
CA ALA A 118 -17.71 -3.20 -2.95
C ALA A 118 -18.66 -2.02 -2.75
N LYS A 119 -18.37 -1.18 -1.76
CA LYS A 119 -19.05 0.09 -1.55
C LYS A 119 -18.18 1.24 -2.06
N LEU A 120 -18.78 2.21 -2.73
CA LEU A 120 -18.09 3.41 -3.22
C LEU A 120 -17.70 4.31 -2.04
N VAL A 121 -16.42 4.65 -1.94
CA VAL A 121 -15.91 5.60 -0.94
C VAL A 121 -15.96 7.01 -1.51
N GLY A 122 -16.77 7.86 -0.89
CA GLY A 122 -16.93 9.26 -1.28
C GLY A 122 -17.64 9.41 -2.63
N SER A 123 -17.07 10.21 -3.52
CA SER A 123 -17.68 10.53 -4.82
C SER A 123 -17.02 9.78 -5.96
N ARG A 124 -17.82 9.32 -6.88
CA ARG A 124 -17.43 8.71 -8.16
C ARG A 124 -16.45 9.62 -8.93
N ARG A 125 -15.47 9.05 -9.64
CA ARG A 125 -14.49 9.76 -10.47
C ARG A 125 -13.44 10.58 -9.69
N LEU A 126 -13.49 10.61 -8.37
CA LEU A 126 -12.54 11.32 -7.52
C LEU A 126 -11.55 10.38 -6.82
N GLY A 127 -11.55 9.09 -7.16
CA GLY A 127 -10.74 8.07 -6.52
C GLY A 127 -9.26 8.42 -6.50
N LEU A 128 -8.65 8.64 -7.66
CA LEU A 128 -7.24 8.97 -7.77
C LEU A 128 -6.96 10.42 -7.36
N ILE A 129 -7.63 11.37 -8.02
CA ILE A 129 -7.27 12.80 -7.95
C ILE A 129 -7.52 13.44 -6.58
N LYS A 130 -8.39 12.88 -5.77
CA LYS A 130 -8.71 13.39 -4.44
C LYS A 130 -8.29 12.41 -3.34
N TYR A 131 -8.88 11.22 -3.31
CA TYR A 131 -8.75 10.33 -2.15
C TYR A 131 -7.38 9.66 -2.09
N VAL A 132 -6.93 9.03 -3.18
CA VAL A 132 -5.63 8.36 -3.22
C VAL A 132 -4.48 9.36 -3.12
N MET A 133 -4.55 10.49 -3.82
CA MET A 133 -3.48 11.50 -3.74
C MET A 133 -3.35 12.12 -2.34
N SER A 134 -4.46 12.38 -1.66
CA SER A 134 -4.44 12.86 -0.26
C SER A 134 -3.78 11.84 0.67
N LEU A 135 -4.16 10.57 0.55
CA LEU A 135 -3.58 9.47 1.32
C LEU A 135 -2.08 9.31 1.04
N MET A 136 -1.69 9.31 -0.23
CA MET A 136 -0.29 9.15 -0.65
C MET A 136 0.62 10.31 -0.19
N ASN A 137 0.11 11.52 -0.13
CA ASN A 137 0.89 12.67 0.37
C ASN A 137 1.24 12.50 1.86
N GLY A 138 0.29 12.03 2.66
CA GLY A 138 0.55 11.68 4.07
C GLY A 138 1.54 10.51 4.21
N ALA A 139 1.38 9.46 3.41
CA ALA A 139 2.28 8.31 3.41
C ALA A 139 3.73 8.68 3.02
N ARG A 140 3.92 9.56 2.03
CA ARG A 140 5.25 10.04 1.61
C ARG A 140 5.98 10.74 2.74
N LEU A 141 5.29 11.58 3.52
CA LEU A 141 5.88 12.22 4.69
C LEU A 141 6.31 11.20 5.75
N GLY A 142 5.46 10.19 6.01
CA GLY A 142 5.76 9.09 6.92
C GLY A 142 6.98 8.28 6.50
N ILE A 143 7.12 7.96 5.20
CA ILE A 143 8.30 7.25 4.67
C ILE A 143 9.58 8.12 4.78
N GLY A 144 9.46 9.43 4.60
CA GLY A 144 10.57 10.36 4.84
C GLY A 144 11.08 10.28 6.28
N ALA A 145 10.17 10.34 7.25
CA ALA A 145 10.51 10.20 8.67
C ALA A 145 11.11 8.82 9.00
N GLN A 146 10.57 7.74 8.43
CA GLN A 146 11.11 6.38 8.57
C GLN A 146 12.54 6.29 8.03
N SER A 147 12.82 6.90 6.88
CA SER A 147 14.15 6.89 6.25
C SER A 147 15.18 7.61 7.14
N VAL A 148 14.81 8.76 7.72
CA VAL A 148 15.68 9.48 8.67
C VAL A 148 15.97 8.63 9.91
N GLY A 149 14.94 8.00 10.49
CA GLY A 149 15.11 7.11 11.65
C GLY A 149 16.05 5.93 11.36
N LEU A 150 15.90 5.30 10.19
CA LEU A 150 16.74 4.19 9.75
C LEU A 150 18.20 4.63 9.56
N SER A 151 18.42 5.78 8.90
CA SER A 151 19.75 6.36 8.70
C SER A 151 20.43 6.70 10.04
N SER A 152 19.67 7.28 10.97
CA SER A 152 20.19 7.60 12.31
C SER A 152 20.60 6.35 13.10
N ALA A 153 19.79 5.28 13.04
CA ALA A 153 20.13 4.02 13.68
C ALA A 153 21.40 3.41 13.07
N ALA A 154 21.48 3.35 11.75
CA ALA A 154 22.65 2.82 11.04
C ALA A 154 23.94 3.61 11.35
N TYR A 155 23.85 4.94 11.40
CA TYR A 155 24.95 5.81 11.76
C TYR A 155 25.46 5.54 13.20
N ASN A 156 24.54 5.46 14.16
CA ASN A 156 24.92 5.23 15.56
C ASN A 156 25.63 3.89 15.75
N GLU A 157 25.13 2.83 15.13
CA GLU A 157 25.78 1.51 15.16
C GLU A 157 27.17 1.52 14.50
N ALA A 158 27.28 2.14 13.33
CA ALA A 158 28.54 2.25 12.60
C ALA A 158 29.56 3.08 13.39
N LEU A 159 29.14 4.19 13.99
CA LEU A 159 30.00 5.04 14.80
C LEU A 159 30.50 4.31 16.07
N ALA A 160 29.60 3.62 16.76
CA ALA A 160 29.97 2.83 17.95
C ALA A 160 31.02 1.76 17.60
N TYR A 161 30.78 1.01 16.53
CA TYR A 161 31.72 0.01 16.05
C TYR A 161 33.07 0.62 15.63
N ALA A 162 33.07 1.73 14.91
CA ALA A 162 34.30 2.38 14.44
C ALA A 162 35.16 2.93 15.59
N ARG A 163 34.56 3.30 16.72
CA ARG A 163 35.26 3.71 17.95
C ARG A 163 35.86 2.54 18.72
N ASP A 164 35.20 1.40 18.70
CA ASP A 164 35.63 0.19 19.46
C ASP A 164 36.64 -0.65 18.68
N ARG A 165 36.38 -0.87 17.37
CA ARG A 165 37.24 -1.70 16.54
C ARG A 165 38.62 -1.10 16.33
N ARG A 166 39.65 -1.87 16.65
CA ARG A 166 41.06 -1.45 16.50
C ARG A 166 41.78 -2.23 15.39
N GLN A 167 42.56 -1.53 14.60
CA GLN A 167 43.48 -2.09 13.60
C GLN A 167 44.73 -1.21 13.52
N PHE A 168 45.89 -1.81 13.26
CA PHE A 168 47.18 -1.11 13.23
C PHE A 168 47.45 -0.24 14.47
N GLY A 169 47.05 -0.75 15.65
CA GLY A 169 47.30 -0.09 16.94
C GLY A 169 46.34 1.04 17.32
N LYS A 170 45.35 1.42 16.48
CA LYS A 170 44.39 2.51 16.74
C LYS A 170 42.97 2.14 16.39
N ALA A 171 41.99 2.89 16.87
CA ALA A 171 40.60 2.74 16.50
C ALA A 171 40.40 3.03 15.02
N ILE A 172 39.51 2.29 14.33
CA ILE A 172 39.34 2.48 12.88
C ILE A 172 38.78 3.84 12.50
N ILE A 173 38.06 4.52 13.40
CA ILE A 173 37.57 5.89 13.19
C ILE A 173 38.72 6.91 12.98
N GLU A 174 39.93 6.59 13.47
CA GLU A 174 41.10 7.45 13.29
C GLU A 174 41.70 7.38 11.89
N PHE A 175 41.21 6.51 11.03
CA PHE A 175 41.60 6.45 9.62
C PHE A 175 40.73 7.43 8.81
N PRO A 176 41.34 8.36 8.03
CA PRO A 176 40.59 9.38 7.30
C PRO A 176 39.48 8.77 6.43
N ALA A 177 39.76 7.68 5.70
CA ALA A 177 38.78 7.03 4.85
C ALA A 177 37.55 6.49 5.61
N VAL A 178 37.70 6.05 6.85
CA VAL A 178 36.59 5.61 7.69
C VAL A 178 35.84 6.81 8.25
N PHE A 179 36.56 7.83 8.72
CA PHE A 179 35.96 9.06 9.26
C PHE A 179 35.11 9.81 8.22
N GLU A 180 35.60 9.88 6.99
CA GLU A 180 34.89 10.57 5.87
C GLU A 180 33.62 9.80 5.42
N MET A 181 33.53 8.49 5.65
CA MET A 181 32.34 7.71 5.32
C MET A 181 31.23 7.80 6.37
N LEU A 182 31.56 8.19 7.59
CA LEU A 182 30.66 8.35 8.72
C LEU A 182 30.17 9.78 8.85
#